data_165f16fcfcf09ed72ce43b7e0dcbfa36
#
_entry.id   165f16fcfcf09ed72ce43b7e0dcbfa36
#
_cell.length_a   1.000
_cell.length_b   1.000
_cell.length_c   1.000
_cell.angle_alpha   90.00
_cell.angle_beta   90.00
_cell.angle_gamma   90.00
#
_symmetry.space_group_name_H-M   'P 1'
#
loop_
_entity.id
_entity.type
_entity.pdbx_description
1 polymer ?
#
loop_
_entity_poly.entity_id
_entity_poly.type
_entity_poly.pdbx_seq_one_letter_code
_entity_poly.pdbx_strand_id
1 'polypeptide(L)'
;MWFSGKLTIEENDGDNVLHSPSTTIAVPSVVRLRNYVHVKRRRQETTMKRARIYIRDRYRCQYCGEHRHAKDLTLDHILPRAQGGESLPHNLVAACVKCNQRKGNRTPEQARMPLLTSQKLLRLGLDHVLLCHYAESRPEWKKYLFMDDAGAEEIRIAA
;
A
#
# COMPACT_ATOMS: atom_id res chain seq x y z
N MET A 1 -10.21 5.58 27.53
CA MET A 1 -11.15 5.07 26.49
C MET A 1 -11.10 3.53 26.32
N TRP A 2 -9.98 2.88 26.56
CA TRP A 2 -9.77 1.44 26.41
C TRP A 2 -10.56 0.63 27.44
N PHE A 3 -10.70 1.16 28.65
CA PHE A 3 -11.37 0.50 29.78
C PHE A 3 -12.90 0.55 29.72
N SER A 4 -13.48 1.13 28.66
CA SER A 4 -14.96 1.24 28.55
C SER A 4 -15.64 -0.04 28.05
N GLY A 5 -14.92 -1.15 27.94
CA GLY A 5 -15.48 -2.42 27.48
C GLY A 5 -15.90 -2.47 26.00
N LYS A 6 -15.52 -1.47 25.20
CA LYS A 6 -15.93 -1.34 23.78
C LYS A 6 -15.03 -2.11 22.82
N LEU A 7 -13.87 -2.56 23.27
CA LEU A 7 -12.90 -3.28 22.45
C LEU A 7 -12.21 -4.40 23.24
N THR A 8 -11.63 -5.36 22.51
CA THR A 8 -10.73 -6.40 23.01
C THR A 8 -9.36 -6.20 22.39
N ILE A 9 -8.30 -6.37 23.17
CA ILE A 9 -6.94 -6.39 22.65
C ILE A 9 -6.69 -7.79 22.11
N GLU A 10 -6.29 -7.91 20.85
CA GLU A 10 -5.95 -9.18 20.21
C GLU A 10 -4.44 -9.41 20.24
N GLU A 11 -3.66 -8.37 20.02
CA GLU A 11 -2.19 -8.41 20.01
C GLU A 11 -1.61 -7.16 20.66
N ASN A 12 -0.47 -7.31 21.33
CA ASN A 12 0.33 -6.19 21.85
C ASN A 12 1.50 -5.89 20.91
N ASP A 13 2.03 -4.66 20.99
CA ASP A 13 3.20 -4.22 20.24
C ASP A 13 4.49 -4.65 20.95
N GLY A 14 4.78 -5.96 20.92
CA GLY A 14 5.90 -6.55 21.62
C GLY A 14 5.91 -6.16 23.11
N ASP A 15 7.06 -5.75 23.61
CA ASP A 15 7.26 -5.32 25.00
C ASP A 15 7.04 -3.81 25.22
N ASN A 16 6.50 -3.10 24.22
CA ASN A 16 6.22 -1.67 24.34
C ASN A 16 5.11 -1.42 25.35
N VAL A 17 5.41 -0.56 26.33
CA VAL A 17 4.50 -0.20 27.41
C VAL A 17 4.40 1.31 27.59
N LEU A 18 3.22 1.76 27.95
CA LEU A 18 2.98 3.14 28.37
C LEU A 18 2.94 3.18 29.89
N HIS A 19 3.78 4.02 30.49
CA HIS A 19 3.83 4.24 31.92
C HIS A 19 3.05 5.50 32.29
N SER A 20 2.24 5.41 33.34
CA SER A 20 1.68 6.54 34.05
C SER A 20 2.09 6.43 35.53
N PRO A 21 1.94 7.49 36.35
CA PRO A 21 2.33 7.42 37.76
C PRO A 21 1.75 6.23 38.57
N SER A 22 0.59 5.73 38.15
CA SER A 22 -0.14 4.66 38.87
C SER A 22 -0.36 3.39 38.05
N THR A 23 -0.03 3.35 36.75
CA THR A 23 -0.41 2.24 35.89
C THR A 23 0.55 2.08 34.72
N THR A 24 0.87 0.84 34.41
CA THR A 24 1.59 0.47 33.19
C THR A 24 0.64 -0.27 32.26
N ILE A 25 0.59 0.13 31.01
CA ILE A 25 -0.32 -0.42 29.99
C ILE A 25 0.50 -0.88 28.80
N ALA A 26 0.36 -2.15 28.40
CA ALA A 26 0.94 -2.64 27.17
C ALA A 26 0.30 -1.92 25.96
N VAL A 27 1.11 -1.50 25.00
CA VAL A 27 0.62 -0.85 23.79
C VAL A 27 -0.03 -1.91 22.90
N PRO A 28 -1.32 -1.81 22.54
CA PRO A 28 -1.92 -2.78 21.65
C PRO A 28 -1.51 -2.50 20.22
N SER A 29 -1.16 -3.55 19.51
CA SER A 29 -0.89 -3.57 18.08
C SER A 29 -2.16 -3.83 17.26
N VAL A 30 -3.03 -4.73 17.77
CA VAL A 30 -4.30 -5.08 17.14
C VAL A 30 -5.42 -5.07 18.16
N VAL A 31 -6.51 -4.40 17.82
CA VAL A 31 -7.71 -4.34 18.67
C VAL A 31 -8.94 -4.73 17.86
N ARG A 32 -9.88 -5.44 18.50
CA ARG A 32 -11.18 -5.78 17.93
C ARG A 32 -12.27 -4.97 18.60
N LEU A 33 -13.08 -4.29 17.84
CA LEU A 33 -14.29 -3.64 18.36
C LEU A 33 -15.35 -4.70 18.68
N ARG A 34 -15.98 -4.61 19.85
CA ARG A 34 -17.06 -5.53 20.24
C ARG A 34 -18.33 -5.29 19.43
N ASN A 35 -18.62 -4.05 19.12
CA ASN A 35 -19.77 -3.69 18.29
C ASN A 35 -19.32 -3.36 16.87
N TYR A 36 -20.08 -3.85 15.89
CA TYR A 36 -19.84 -3.49 14.49
C TYR A 36 -20.01 -1.98 14.31
N VAL A 37 -19.00 -1.34 13.74
CA VAL A 37 -19.04 0.08 13.38
C VAL A 37 -19.09 0.17 11.86
N HIS A 38 -20.21 0.70 11.35
CA HIS A 38 -20.32 0.97 9.92
C HIS A 38 -19.40 2.15 9.55
N VAL A 39 -18.22 1.84 9.07
CA VAL A 39 -17.31 2.86 8.51
C VAL A 39 -17.79 3.16 7.08
N LYS A 40 -18.39 4.34 6.89
CA LYS A 40 -18.68 4.81 5.53
C LYS A 40 -17.35 4.79 4.75
N ARG A 41 -17.27 3.97 3.70
CA ARG A 41 -16.14 4.06 2.78
C ARG A 41 -16.05 5.52 2.33
N ARG A 42 -14.99 6.22 2.76
CA ARG A 42 -14.69 7.52 2.18
C ARG A 42 -14.68 7.31 0.68
N ARG A 43 -15.57 8.02 -0.03
CA ARG A 43 -15.52 8.11 -1.50
C ARG A 43 -14.04 8.30 -1.82
N GLN A 44 -13.46 7.36 -2.56
CA GLN A 44 -12.03 7.46 -2.91
C GLN A 44 -11.82 8.88 -3.41
N GLU A 45 -11.03 9.64 -2.66
CA GLU A 45 -10.73 11.01 -3.06
C GLU A 45 -10.15 10.90 -4.47
N THR A 46 -10.89 11.41 -5.44
CA THR A 46 -10.49 11.46 -6.85
C THR A 46 -9.18 12.23 -7.04
N THR A 47 -8.80 12.99 -6.03
CA THR A 47 -7.50 13.68 -5.99
C THR A 47 -6.41 12.74 -5.46
N MET A 48 -5.90 11.92 -6.34
CA MET A 48 -4.78 11.05 -6.02
C MET A 48 -3.56 11.87 -5.67
N LYS A 49 -3.20 11.85 -4.39
CA LYS A 49 -1.92 12.43 -3.96
C LYS A 49 -0.80 11.56 -4.53
N ARG A 50 0.00 12.14 -5.44
CA ARG A 50 1.16 11.52 -6.08
C ARG A 50 2.04 10.75 -5.09
N ALA A 51 2.22 11.31 -3.89
CA ALA A 51 2.98 10.69 -2.81
C ALA A 51 2.46 9.29 -2.42
N ARG A 52 1.15 9.03 -2.43
CA ARG A 52 0.60 7.72 -2.07
C ARG A 52 1.00 6.63 -3.07
N ILE A 53 1.04 6.96 -4.36
CA ILE A 53 1.53 6.03 -5.40
C ILE A 53 3.02 5.77 -5.21
N TYR A 54 3.81 6.81 -4.93
CA TYR A 54 5.25 6.64 -4.71
C TYR A 54 5.56 5.79 -3.48
N ILE A 55 4.81 5.96 -2.38
CA ILE A 55 4.95 5.11 -1.18
C ILE A 55 4.55 3.67 -1.51
N ARG A 56 3.41 3.44 -2.19
CA ARG A 56 2.98 2.11 -2.63
C ARG A 56 4.06 1.41 -3.45
N ASP A 57 4.67 2.14 -4.37
CA ASP A 57 5.69 1.62 -5.28
C ASP A 57 7.11 1.71 -4.70
N ARG A 58 7.22 2.01 -3.37
CA ARG A 58 8.49 2.09 -2.62
C ARG A 58 9.52 3.02 -3.25
N TYR A 59 9.06 4.12 -3.87
CA TYR A 59 9.91 5.06 -4.61
C TYR A 59 10.76 4.37 -5.69
N ARG A 60 10.28 3.26 -6.26
CA ARG A 60 10.93 2.54 -7.37
C ARG A 60 10.19 2.76 -8.68
N CYS A 61 10.95 2.87 -9.75
CA CYS A 61 10.40 2.81 -11.10
C CYS A 61 9.83 1.41 -11.37
N GLN A 62 8.55 1.29 -11.69
CA GLN A 62 7.89 0.01 -11.90
C GLN A 62 8.27 -0.69 -13.21
N TYR A 63 9.14 -0.07 -14.02
CA TYR A 63 9.67 -0.65 -15.26
C TYR A 63 11.11 -1.11 -15.14
N CYS A 64 12.01 -0.33 -14.54
CA CYS A 64 13.42 -0.69 -14.43
C CYS A 64 13.83 -1.11 -13.01
N GLY A 65 12.97 -0.95 -12.02
CA GLY A 65 13.26 -1.33 -10.63
C GLY A 65 14.18 -0.37 -9.87
N GLU A 66 14.72 0.66 -10.52
CA GLU A 66 15.62 1.58 -9.86
C GLU A 66 14.91 2.45 -8.83
N HIS A 67 15.51 2.54 -7.64
CA HIS A 67 15.06 3.44 -6.59
C HIS A 67 15.42 4.89 -6.95
N ARG A 68 14.48 5.81 -6.78
CA ARG A 68 14.66 7.23 -7.15
C ARG A 68 14.07 8.15 -6.08
N HIS A 69 14.60 9.37 -6.00
CA HIS A 69 13.94 10.41 -5.20
C HIS A 69 12.59 10.80 -5.81
N ALA A 70 11.65 11.24 -4.98
CA ALA A 70 10.31 11.66 -5.43
C ALA A 70 10.33 12.70 -6.56
N LYS A 71 11.35 13.58 -6.58
CA LYS A 71 11.54 14.60 -7.63
C LYS A 71 11.90 14.02 -9.00
N ASP A 72 12.51 12.82 -9.02
CA ASP A 72 12.99 12.13 -10.22
C ASP A 72 11.98 11.08 -10.71
N LEU A 73 10.86 10.93 -10.00
CA LEU A 73 9.75 10.07 -10.35
C LEU A 73 8.59 10.85 -10.97
N THR A 74 7.94 10.20 -11.90
CA THR A 74 6.71 10.64 -12.54
C THR A 74 5.61 9.62 -12.31
N LEU A 75 4.34 10.02 -12.45
CA LEU A 75 3.23 9.08 -12.57
C LEU A 75 3.04 8.72 -14.04
N ASP A 76 3.01 7.43 -14.32
CA ASP A 76 2.68 6.90 -15.63
C ASP A 76 1.36 6.12 -15.59
N HIS A 77 0.59 6.23 -16.68
CA HIS A 77 -0.64 5.46 -16.85
C HIS A 77 -0.31 4.13 -17.51
N ILE A 78 -0.65 3.01 -16.86
CA ILE A 78 -0.48 1.65 -17.42
C ILE A 78 -1.21 1.58 -18.76
N LEU A 79 -2.52 1.79 -18.75
CA LEU A 79 -3.31 2.07 -19.95
C LEU A 79 -3.25 3.57 -20.22
N PRO A 80 -2.65 4.02 -21.33
CA PRO A 80 -2.51 5.43 -21.63
C PRO A 80 -3.85 6.17 -21.73
N ARG A 81 -3.87 7.42 -21.34
CA ARG A 81 -5.07 8.28 -21.49
C ARG A 81 -5.56 8.36 -22.92
N ALA A 82 -4.65 8.39 -23.89
CA ALA A 82 -4.98 8.38 -25.31
C ALA A 82 -5.69 7.08 -25.76
N GLN A 83 -5.61 6.01 -24.95
CA GLN A 83 -6.29 4.74 -25.18
C GLN A 83 -7.46 4.52 -24.20
N GLY A 84 -7.97 5.58 -23.58
CA GLY A 84 -9.11 5.53 -22.64
C GLY A 84 -8.72 5.22 -21.19
N GLY A 85 -7.43 5.27 -20.83
CA GLY A 85 -6.98 5.02 -19.47
C GLY A 85 -7.39 6.14 -18.50
N GLU A 86 -7.96 5.76 -17.38
CA GLU A 86 -8.36 6.68 -16.31
C GLU A 86 -7.22 6.91 -15.31
N SER A 87 -7.24 8.08 -14.63
CA SER A 87 -6.28 8.43 -13.58
C SER A 87 -6.67 7.82 -12.23
N LEU A 88 -6.87 6.50 -12.19
CA LEU A 88 -7.21 5.74 -10.99
C LEU A 88 -5.97 5.04 -10.40
N PRO A 89 -5.96 4.75 -9.10
CA PRO A 89 -4.82 4.13 -8.42
C PRO A 89 -4.26 2.90 -9.11
N HIS A 90 -5.16 2.03 -9.56
CA HIS A 90 -4.79 0.77 -10.21
C HIS A 90 -4.26 0.94 -11.64
N ASN A 91 -4.45 2.11 -12.24
CA ASN A 91 -3.93 2.45 -13.57
C ASN A 91 -2.71 3.39 -13.52
N LEU A 92 -2.24 3.76 -12.32
CA LEU A 92 -1.11 4.66 -12.14
C LEU A 92 0.04 3.93 -11.46
N VAL A 93 1.27 4.13 -11.95
CA VAL A 93 2.50 3.61 -11.37
C VAL A 93 3.59 4.67 -11.32
N ALA A 94 4.52 4.49 -10.37
CA ALA A 94 5.74 5.29 -10.33
C ALA A 94 6.68 4.88 -11.46
N ALA A 95 7.17 5.83 -12.22
CA ALA A 95 8.12 5.61 -13.31
C ALA A 95 9.20 6.69 -13.30
N CYS A 96 10.44 6.33 -13.59
CA CYS A 96 11.47 7.34 -13.88
C CYS A 96 11.18 8.02 -15.23
N VAL A 97 11.66 9.24 -15.38
CA VAL A 97 11.44 10.04 -16.59
C VAL A 97 11.84 9.27 -17.87
N LYS A 98 12.99 8.58 -17.84
CA LYS A 98 13.50 7.80 -18.99
C LYS A 98 12.54 6.68 -19.40
N CYS A 99 12.06 5.88 -18.43
CA CYS A 99 11.13 4.78 -18.70
C CYS A 99 9.76 5.30 -19.16
N ASN A 100 9.26 6.36 -18.54
CA ASN A 100 7.99 6.98 -18.93
C ASN A 100 8.03 7.51 -20.37
N GLN A 101 9.09 8.22 -20.75
CA GLN A 101 9.30 8.69 -22.11
C GLN A 101 9.43 7.54 -23.11
N ARG A 102 10.21 6.48 -22.76
CA ARG A 102 10.38 5.30 -23.61
C ARG A 102 9.06 4.57 -23.83
N LYS A 103 8.20 4.46 -22.82
CA LYS A 103 6.87 3.84 -22.94
C LYS A 103 5.94 4.70 -23.80
N GLY A 104 5.91 6.00 -23.56
CA GLY A 104 5.04 6.92 -24.29
C GLY A 104 3.56 6.52 -24.21
N ASN A 105 2.83 6.67 -25.31
CA ASN A 105 1.39 6.36 -25.43
C ASN A 105 1.11 4.87 -25.72
N ARG A 106 1.99 3.97 -25.29
CA ARG A 106 1.84 2.51 -25.45
C ARG A 106 1.51 1.86 -24.12
N THR A 107 0.86 0.69 -24.17
CA THR A 107 0.75 -0.15 -22.97
C THR A 107 2.11 -0.81 -22.63
N PRO A 108 2.32 -1.32 -21.42
CA PRO A 108 3.55 -2.04 -21.06
C PRO A 108 3.89 -3.16 -22.04
N GLU A 109 2.88 -3.91 -22.49
CA GLU A 109 3.01 -5.01 -23.45
C GLU A 109 3.46 -4.48 -24.83
N GLN A 110 2.80 -3.43 -25.33
CA GLN A 110 3.15 -2.79 -26.60
C GLN A 110 4.55 -2.17 -26.58
N ALA A 111 4.98 -1.67 -25.40
CA ALA A 111 6.31 -1.11 -25.21
C ALA A 111 7.38 -2.17 -24.92
N ARG A 112 7.00 -3.44 -24.70
CA ARG A 112 7.86 -4.52 -24.20
C ARG A 112 8.57 -4.14 -22.90
N MET A 113 7.82 -3.51 -22.00
CA MET A 113 8.29 -3.04 -20.69
C MET A 113 7.39 -3.63 -19.61
N PRO A 114 7.67 -4.84 -19.13
CA PRO A 114 6.84 -5.48 -18.11
C PRO A 114 6.84 -4.67 -16.81
N LEU A 115 5.70 -4.68 -16.12
CA LEU A 115 5.60 -4.10 -14.79
C LEU A 115 6.19 -5.05 -13.76
N LEU A 116 6.87 -4.51 -12.75
CA LEU A 116 7.35 -5.27 -11.60
C LEU A 116 6.20 -5.68 -10.67
N THR A 117 5.22 -4.80 -10.53
CA THR A 117 4.05 -5.07 -9.68
C THR A 117 2.96 -5.79 -10.47
N SER A 118 2.37 -6.83 -9.88
CA SER A 118 1.27 -7.55 -10.51
C SER A 118 0.00 -6.68 -10.60
N GLN A 119 -0.78 -6.88 -11.68
CA GLN A 119 -2.06 -6.16 -11.83
C GLN A 119 -3.05 -6.49 -10.72
N LYS A 120 -2.98 -7.69 -10.13
CA LYS A 120 -3.80 -8.10 -8.99
C LYS A 120 -3.53 -7.21 -7.78
N LEU A 121 -2.25 -6.97 -7.47
CA LEU A 121 -1.84 -6.09 -6.37
C LEU A 121 -2.30 -4.63 -6.59
N LEU A 122 -2.23 -4.14 -7.82
CA LEU A 122 -2.68 -2.79 -8.17
C LEU A 122 -4.20 -2.61 -8.01
N ARG A 123 -4.99 -3.68 -8.12
CA ARG A 123 -6.45 -3.67 -7.90
C ARG A 123 -6.84 -3.68 -6.43
N LEU A 124 -5.94 -4.10 -5.54
CA LEU A 124 -6.15 -3.96 -4.10
C LEU A 124 -6.24 -2.49 -3.75
N GLY A 125 -7.08 -2.14 -2.77
CA GLY A 125 -7.16 -0.76 -2.30
C GLY A 125 -5.77 -0.27 -1.86
N LEU A 126 -5.43 0.96 -2.23
CA LEU A 126 -4.13 1.54 -1.90
C LEU A 126 -3.82 1.46 -0.40
N ASP A 127 -4.84 1.65 0.45
CA ASP A 127 -4.69 1.55 1.91
C ASP A 127 -4.33 0.12 2.34
N HIS A 128 -4.89 -0.90 1.68
CA HIS A 128 -4.53 -2.30 1.95
C HIS A 128 -3.07 -2.59 1.58
N VAL A 129 -2.62 -2.14 0.42
CA VAL A 129 -1.22 -2.31 -0.01
C VAL A 129 -0.26 -1.61 0.96
N LEU A 130 -0.60 -0.41 1.42
CA LEU A 130 0.20 0.32 2.42
C LEU A 130 0.25 -0.44 3.76
N LEU A 131 -0.89 -0.98 4.22
CA LEU A 131 -0.93 -1.80 5.43
C LEU A 131 -0.07 -3.06 5.28
N CYS A 132 -0.09 -3.71 4.12
CA CYS A 132 0.79 -4.86 3.85
C CYS A 132 2.28 -4.49 3.93
N HIS A 133 2.68 -3.33 3.41
CA HIS A 133 4.06 -2.84 3.56
C HIS A 133 4.45 -2.65 5.03
N TYR A 134 3.57 -2.06 5.84
CA TYR A 134 3.84 -1.90 7.27
C TYR A 134 3.87 -3.24 8.01
N ALA A 135 3.08 -4.22 7.58
CA ALA A 135 3.04 -5.55 8.17
C ALA A 135 4.32 -6.36 7.94
N GLU A 136 5.20 -5.95 7.03
CA GLU A 136 6.52 -6.59 6.87
C GLU A 136 7.38 -6.47 8.13
N SER A 137 7.30 -5.32 8.81
CA SER A 137 7.99 -5.07 10.08
C SER A 137 7.20 -5.53 11.31
N ARG A 138 5.97 -6.00 11.14
CA ARG A 138 5.03 -6.38 12.21
C ARG A 138 4.36 -7.71 11.88
N PRO A 139 5.04 -8.83 12.16
CA PRO A 139 4.56 -10.16 11.77
C PRO A 139 3.19 -10.51 12.36
N GLU A 140 2.83 -9.94 13.52
CA GLU A 140 1.53 -10.11 14.17
C GLU A 140 0.36 -9.58 13.35
N TRP A 141 0.58 -8.66 12.41
CA TRP A 141 -0.46 -8.11 11.54
C TRP A 141 -0.81 -8.99 10.35
N LYS A 142 0.11 -9.88 9.93
CA LYS A 142 -0.02 -10.67 8.70
C LYS A 142 -1.29 -11.48 8.64
N LYS A 143 -1.64 -12.16 9.74
CA LYS A 143 -2.87 -12.98 9.86
C LYS A 143 -4.16 -12.17 9.70
N TYR A 144 -4.14 -10.88 10.07
CA TYR A 144 -5.31 -9.99 9.95
C TYR A 144 -5.42 -9.32 8.57
N LEU A 145 -4.35 -9.31 7.82
CA LEU A 145 -4.29 -8.76 6.47
C LEU A 145 -4.38 -9.84 5.40
N PHE A 146 -4.65 -11.09 5.80
CA PHE A 146 -4.72 -12.25 4.92
C PHE A 146 -3.44 -12.41 4.06
N MET A 147 -2.29 -12.10 4.68
CA MET A 147 -0.98 -12.26 4.09
C MET A 147 -0.45 -13.68 4.41
N ASP A 148 -1.15 -14.70 3.95
CA ASP A 148 -0.70 -16.07 3.90
C ASP A 148 0.48 -16.21 2.92
N ASP A 149 1.22 -17.30 3.02
CA ASP A 149 2.48 -17.50 2.30
C ASP A 149 2.40 -17.24 0.78
N ALA A 150 1.26 -17.53 0.16
CA ALA A 150 1.01 -17.26 -1.26
C ALA A 150 0.89 -15.75 -1.59
N GLY A 151 0.31 -14.95 -0.71
CA GLY A 151 0.20 -13.49 -0.87
C GLY A 151 1.48 -12.74 -0.53
N ALA A 152 2.27 -13.26 0.41
CA ALA A 152 3.55 -12.68 0.80
C ALA A 152 4.61 -12.78 -0.30
N GLU A 153 4.58 -13.84 -1.11
CA GLU A 153 5.53 -14.05 -2.21
C GLU A 153 5.30 -13.06 -3.35
N GLU A 154 4.04 -12.76 -3.71
CA GLU A 154 3.72 -11.72 -4.69
C GLU A 154 4.15 -10.32 -4.25
N ILE A 155 4.08 -10.04 -2.94
CA ILE A 155 4.51 -8.75 -2.37
C ILE A 155 6.04 -8.65 -2.32
N ARG A 156 6.74 -9.78 -2.07
CA ARG A 156 8.21 -9.87 -2.05
C ARG A 156 8.83 -9.70 -3.44
N ILE A 157 8.20 -10.20 -4.48
CA ILE A 157 8.69 -10.05 -5.87
C ILE A 157 8.63 -8.59 -6.32
N ALA A 158 7.74 -7.78 -5.73
CA ALA A 158 7.67 -6.34 -5.94
C ALA A 158 8.63 -5.54 -5.01
N ALA A 159 9.38 -6.21 -4.16
CA ALA A 159 10.38 -5.65 -3.25
C ALA A 159 11.78 -5.69 -3.86
#